data_d9751bddaae7d90fc9c8f8f9fdada9ef
#
_entry.id   d9751bddaae7d90fc9c8f8f9fdada9ef
#
_cell.length_a   1.000
_cell.length_b   1.000
_cell.length_c   1.000
_cell.angle_alpha   90.00
_cell.angle_beta   90.00
_cell.angle_gamma   90.00
#
_symmetry.space_group_name_H-M   'P 1'
#
loop_
_entity.id
_entity.type
_entity.pdbx_description
1 polymer ?
#
loop_
_entity_poly.entity_id
_entity_poly.type
_entity_poly.pdbx_seq_one_letter_code
_entity_poly.pdbx_strand_id
1 'polypeptide(L)'
;PMNWRLSALDGLQLISNSDAHSPSKLGREANLLDIELSYQGLYGAVQYGKGLLGTLEFFPEEGKYHYDGHRKCHICLSPEEAEKYHGICPVCGKKLTMGVNHRIMDLADRENGFVRKNARPFESIVPLPEVISACVGKAVTTKTVTGEYEKMLQKLGNEFDILREIPIADIEKESSHMIASGIRKLRNREVICKPGFDGEYGKICLF
;
A
#
# COMPACT_ATOMS: atom_id res chain seq x y z
N PRO A 1 8.35 4.38 4.48
CA PRO A 1 9.34 5.46 4.16
C PRO A 1 8.90 6.83 4.64
N MET A 2 7.62 7.20 4.47
CA MET A 2 7.13 8.52 4.92
C MET A 2 7.42 8.79 6.40
N ASN A 3 7.20 7.80 7.26
CA ASN A 3 7.44 7.90 8.70
C ASN A 3 8.93 8.11 9.06
N TRP A 4 9.86 7.69 8.20
CA TRP A 4 11.30 7.84 8.45
C TRP A 4 11.78 9.29 8.35
N ARG A 5 10.97 10.15 7.74
CA ARG A 5 11.24 11.59 7.65
C ARG A 5 11.04 12.34 8.97
N LEU A 6 10.47 11.68 9.99
CA LEU A 6 10.18 12.25 11.30
C LEU A 6 11.07 11.58 12.36
N SER A 7 12.09 12.29 12.86
CA SER A 7 13.02 11.75 13.89
C SER A 7 12.30 11.43 15.20
N ALA A 8 11.21 12.12 15.48
CA ALA A 8 10.39 11.88 16.68
C ALA A 8 9.83 10.45 16.76
N LEU A 9 9.76 9.74 15.62
CA LEU A 9 9.26 8.35 15.56
C LEU A 9 10.38 7.30 15.76
N ASP A 10 11.64 7.69 15.86
CA ASP A 10 12.75 6.73 15.90
C ASP A 10 12.73 5.81 17.12
N GLY A 11 12.18 6.27 18.23
CA GLY A 11 12.03 5.46 19.45
C GLY A 11 10.85 4.48 19.43
N LEU A 12 10.00 4.55 18.40
CA LEU A 12 8.78 3.76 18.33
C LEU A 12 8.91 2.57 17.37
N GLN A 13 8.21 1.48 17.70
CA GLN A 13 7.98 0.39 16.75
C GLN A 13 6.80 0.76 15.86
N LEU A 14 7.00 0.70 14.55
CA LEU A 14 5.93 0.92 13.59
C LEU A 14 5.34 -0.42 13.20
N ILE A 15 4.03 -0.53 13.32
CA ILE A 15 3.23 -1.71 12.96
C ILE A 15 2.16 -1.31 11.95
N SER A 16 1.68 -2.26 11.17
CA SER A 16 0.63 -2.04 10.17
C SER A 16 -0.52 -3.02 10.40
N ASN A 17 -1.74 -2.50 10.44
CA ASN A 17 -2.92 -3.32 10.73
C ASN A 17 -4.09 -2.88 9.83
N SER A 18 -4.77 -3.85 9.25
CA SER A 18 -5.79 -3.62 8.22
C SER A 18 -7.09 -2.97 8.71
N ASP A 19 -7.33 -2.92 10.01
CA ASP A 19 -8.62 -2.46 10.59
C ASP A 19 -9.83 -3.10 9.89
N ALA A 20 -9.76 -4.40 9.67
CA ALA A 20 -10.69 -5.12 8.82
C ALA A 20 -12.08 -5.24 9.44
N HIS A 21 -13.12 -4.77 8.74
CA HIS A 21 -14.53 -4.88 9.10
C HIS A 21 -15.26 -6.00 8.34
N SER A 22 -14.55 -6.79 7.56
CA SER A 22 -15.07 -7.98 6.85
C SER A 22 -13.96 -8.99 6.58
N PRO A 23 -14.28 -10.29 6.42
CA PRO A 23 -13.28 -11.32 6.17
C PRO A 23 -12.39 -11.04 4.95
N SER A 24 -12.94 -10.48 3.89
CA SER A 24 -12.21 -10.15 2.66
C SER A 24 -11.20 -9.02 2.82
N LYS A 25 -11.22 -8.31 3.95
CA LYS A 25 -10.29 -7.23 4.27
C LYS A 25 -9.21 -7.64 5.28
N LEU A 26 -9.28 -8.85 5.82
CA LEU A 26 -8.23 -9.40 6.67
C LEU A 26 -6.91 -9.50 5.89
N GLY A 27 -5.81 -9.15 6.56
CA GLY A 27 -4.46 -9.23 5.99
C GLY A 27 -4.15 -8.22 4.88
N ARG A 28 -4.99 -7.20 4.66
CA ARG A 28 -4.66 -6.10 3.71
C ARG A 28 -3.46 -5.29 4.18
N GLU A 29 -3.27 -5.26 5.47
CA GLU A 29 -2.04 -4.86 6.15
C GLU A 29 -1.74 -5.89 7.22
N ALA A 30 -0.46 -6.18 7.45
CA ALA A 30 -0.03 -7.20 8.38
C ALA A 30 1.38 -6.95 8.90
N ASN A 31 1.72 -7.61 10.00
CA ASN A 31 3.06 -7.61 10.57
C ASN A 31 3.70 -8.99 10.38
N LEU A 32 4.93 -9.02 9.93
CA LEU A 32 5.73 -10.23 9.84
C LEU A 32 6.43 -10.45 11.18
N LEU A 33 6.12 -11.54 11.84
CA LEU A 33 6.60 -11.84 13.19
C LEU A 33 7.29 -13.21 13.23
N ASP A 34 8.47 -13.25 13.85
CA ASP A 34 9.18 -14.47 14.23
C ASP A 34 9.25 -14.52 15.76
N ILE A 35 8.17 -15.01 16.37
CA ILE A 35 7.94 -15.03 17.81
C ILE A 35 7.29 -16.34 18.24
N GLU A 36 7.44 -16.69 19.51
CA GLU A 36 6.54 -17.66 20.12
C GLU A 36 5.10 -17.14 20.06
N LEU A 37 4.15 -18.00 19.68
CA LEU A 37 2.73 -17.65 19.62
C LEU A 37 2.15 -17.55 21.04
N SER A 38 2.49 -16.45 21.71
CA SER A 38 2.09 -16.14 23.09
C SER A 38 1.86 -14.63 23.24
N TYR A 39 1.15 -14.25 24.31
CA TYR A 39 0.98 -12.84 24.66
C TYR A 39 2.33 -12.14 24.88
N GLN A 40 3.26 -12.82 25.57
CA GLN A 40 4.59 -12.25 25.86
C GLN A 40 5.42 -12.08 24.60
N GLY A 41 5.35 -13.02 23.64
CA GLY A 41 5.99 -12.90 22.35
C GLY A 41 5.46 -11.68 21.57
N LEU A 42 4.12 -11.56 21.48
CA LEU A 42 3.46 -10.43 20.80
C LEU A 42 3.80 -9.10 21.49
N TYR A 43 3.71 -9.04 22.82
CA TYR A 43 4.08 -7.85 23.59
C TYR A 43 5.55 -7.44 23.33
N GLY A 44 6.46 -8.42 23.35
CA GLY A 44 7.88 -8.17 23.05
C GLY A 44 8.12 -7.64 21.64
N ALA A 45 7.35 -8.12 20.65
CA ALA A 45 7.44 -7.64 19.27
C ALA A 45 6.93 -6.20 19.13
N VAL A 46 5.76 -5.91 19.66
CA VAL A 46 5.13 -4.58 19.54
C VAL A 46 5.86 -3.53 20.36
N GLN A 47 6.24 -3.86 21.60
CA GLN A 47 6.87 -2.89 22.51
C GLN A 47 8.36 -2.68 22.23
N TYR A 48 9.08 -3.74 21.91
CA TYR A 48 10.56 -3.71 21.82
C TYR A 48 11.09 -4.12 20.44
N GLY A 49 10.22 -4.47 19.50
CA GLY A 49 10.61 -4.95 18.17
C GLY A 49 11.25 -6.34 18.15
N LYS A 50 11.12 -7.13 19.23
CA LYS A 50 11.70 -8.48 19.31
C LYS A 50 10.95 -9.43 18.38
N GLY A 51 11.62 -9.93 17.34
CA GLY A 51 11.00 -10.80 16.34
C GLY A 51 10.05 -10.08 15.38
N LEU A 52 9.91 -8.75 15.42
CA LEU A 52 9.24 -7.99 14.38
C LEU A 52 10.16 -7.91 13.16
N LEU A 53 9.84 -8.64 12.10
CA LEU A 53 10.65 -8.75 10.89
C LEU A 53 10.36 -7.64 9.89
N GLY A 54 9.11 -7.21 9.77
CA GLY A 54 8.68 -6.19 8.81
C GLY A 54 7.17 -6.03 8.78
N THR A 55 6.69 -5.23 7.83
CA THR A 55 5.26 -4.99 7.61
C THR A 55 4.85 -5.26 6.17
N LEU A 56 3.60 -5.67 5.98
CA LEU A 56 2.90 -5.65 4.69
C LEU A 56 1.93 -4.48 4.72
N GLU A 57 1.98 -3.64 3.69
CA GLU A 57 1.24 -2.39 3.64
C GLU A 57 0.58 -2.21 2.26
N PHE A 58 -0.51 -1.47 2.18
CA PHE A 58 -0.98 -0.97 0.90
C PHE A 58 -0.07 0.19 0.44
N PHE A 59 -0.17 0.54 -0.83
CA PHE A 59 0.54 1.71 -1.33
C PHE A 59 -0.07 2.98 -0.73
N PRO A 60 0.71 3.85 -0.07
CA PRO A 60 0.18 5.06 0.56
C PRO A 60 -0.61 5.95 -0.39
N GLU A 61 -0.27 5.91 -1.69
CA GLU A 61 -0.94 6.65 -2.75
C GLU A 61 -2.39 6.21 -2.96
N GLU A 62 -2.79 4.99 -2.54
CA GLU A 62 -4.18 4.53 -2.59
C GLU A 62 -5.08 5.26 -1.59
N GLY A 63 -4.48 5.81 -0.53
CA GLY A 63 -5.21 6.55 0.50
C GLY A 63 -5.95 7.76 -0.06
N LYS A 64 -7.25 7.85 0.23
CA LYS A 64 -8.15 8.91 -0.30
C LYS A 64 -7.82 10.34 0.13
N TYR A 65 -6.82 10.53 0.94
CA TYR A 65 -6.28 11.83 1.38
C TYR A 65 -4.75 11.85 1.29
N HIS A 66 -4.17 11.17 0.31
CA HIS A 66 -2.72 11.11 0.18
C HIS A 66 -2.13 12.46 -0.26
N TYR A 67 -2.64 13.03 -1.35
CA TYR A 67 -2.24 14.34 -1.87
C TYR A 67 -3.26 15.43 -1.50
N ASP A 68 -2.85 16.66 -1.70
CA ASP A 68 -3.74 17.82 -1.59
C ASP A 68 -4.72 17.83 -2.76
N GLY A 69 -5.93 18.33 -2.53
CA GLY A 69 -6.85 18.38 -3.64
C GLY A 69 -8.15 19.07 -3.41
N HIS A 70 -8.90 19.19 -4.50
CA HIS A 70 -10.29 19.65 -4.50
C HIS A 70 -11.10 18.78 -5.45
N ARG A 71 -11.81 17.80 -4.90
CA ARG A 71 -12.55 16.77 -5.62
C ARG A 71 -13.53 17.36 -6.65
N LYS A 72 -14.29 18.38 -6.27
CA LYS A 72 -15.29 19.00 -7.16
C LYS A 72 -14.69 19.62 -8.42
N CYS A 73 -13.41 19.96 -8.39
CA CYS A 73 -12.68 20.55 -9.53
C CYS A 73 -11.71 19.53 -10.15
N HIS A 74 -11.67 18.30 -9.68
CA HIS A 74 -10.74 17.26 -10.11
C HIS A 74 -9.26 17.72 -10.01
N ILE A 75 -8.94 18.50 -8.99
CA ILE A 75 -7.59 18.99 -8.71
C ILE A 75 -6.93 18.06 -7.69
N CYS A 76 -5.80 17.49 -8.10
CA CYS A 76 -4.89 16.70 -7.27
C CYS A 76 -3.49 17.30 -7.42
N LEU A 77 -2.88 17.71 -6.33
CA LEU A 77 -1.60 18.42 -6.32
C LEU A 77 -0.65 17.77 -5.32
N SER A 78 0.63 17.68 -5.68
CA SER A 78 1.66 17.37 -4.67
C SER A 78 1.73 18.50 -3.64
N PRO A 79 2.34 18.27 -2.47
CA PRO A 79 2.54 19.32 -1.49
C PRO A 79 3.22 20.57 -2.07
N GLU A 80 4.30 20.36 -2.85
CA GLU A 80 5.08 21.44 -3.47
C GLU A 80 4.28 22.22 -4.53
N GLU A 81 3.36 21.55 -5.21
CA GLU A 81 2.43 22.19 -6.14
C GLU A 81 1.36 22.99 -5.41
N ALA A 82 0.80 22.41 -4.32
CA ALA A 82 -0.22 23.08 -3.52
C ALA A 82 0.32 24.35 -2.85
N GLU A 83 1.58 24.37 -2.43
CA GLU A 83 2.24 25.58 -1.91
C GLU A 83 2.29 26.71 -2.93
N LYS A 84 2.56 26.41 -4.22
CA LYS A 84 2.56 27.43 -5.29
C LYS A 84 1.20 28.12 -5.45
N TYR A 85 0.13 27.44 -5.09
CA TYR A 85 -1.22 27.96 -5.09
C TYR A 85 -1.69 28.44 -3.70
N HIS A 86 -0.76 28.54 -2.73
CA HIS A 86 -1.06 28.97 -1.34
C HIS A 86 -2.20 28.17 -0.69
N GLY A 87 -2.30 26.86 -1.02
CA GLY A 87 -3.37 25.98 -0.53
C GLY A 87 -4.76 26.32 -1.08
N ILE A 88 -4.84 27.03 -2.20
CA ILE A 88 -6.09 27.45 -2.85
C ILE A 88 -6.27 26.72 -4.17
N CYS A 89 -7.46 26.24 -4.44
CA CYS A 89 -7.79 25.58 -5.70
C CYS A 89 -7.67 26.54 -6.88
N PRO A 90 -6.82 26.27 -7.88
CA PRO A 90 -6.60 27.17 -9.01
C PRO A 90 -7.84 27.34 -9.93
N VAL A 91 -8.84 26.45 -9.79
CA VAL A 91 -10.06 26.47 -10.61
C VAL A 91 -11.15 27.32 -9.99
N CYS A 92 -11.41 27.18 -8.68
CA CYS A 92 -12.57 27.80 -8.05
C CYS A 92 -12.23 28.73 -6.89
N GLY A 93 -10.96 28.90 -6.55
CA GLY A 93 -10.51 29.80 -5.47
C GLY A 93 -10.84 29.32 -4.04
N LYS A 94 -11.38 28.10 -3.86
CA LYS A 94 -11.64 27.54 -2.55
C LYS A 94 -10.39 26.89 -1.97
N LYS A 95 -10.35 26.75 -0.64
CA LYS A 95 -9.26 26.05 0.05
C LYS A 95 -9.18 24.60 -0.41
N LEU A 96 -7.95 24.12 -0.64
CA LEU A 96 -7.66 22.70 -0.89
C LEU A 96 -7.84 21.89 0.39
N THR A 97 -8.25 20.65 0.26
CA THR A 97 -8.13 19.66 1.33
C THR A 97 -6.68 19.21 1.41
N MET A 98 -6.05 19.45 2.55
CA MET A 98 -4.66 19.06 2.79
C MET A 98 -4.53 17.54 2.87
N GLY A 99 -3.57 16.99 2.16
CA GLY A 99 -3.25 15.56 2.17
C GLY A 99 -2.26 15.17 3.26
N VAL A 100 -2.17 13.86 3.49
CA VAL A 100 -1.25 13.28 4.48
C VAL A 100 0.21 13.58 4.11
N ASN A 101 0.54 13.53 2.82
CA ASN A 101 1.91 13.80 2.35
C ASN A 101 2.34 15.24 2.61
N HIS A 102 1.44 16.21 2.48
CA HIS A 102 1.68 17.61 2.85
C HIS A 102 1.93 17.73 4.37
N ARG A 103 1.11 17.08 5.17
CA ARG A 103 1.31 17.09 6.62
C ARG A 103 2.63 16.47 7.04
N ILE A 104 3.08 15.43 6.33
CA ILE A 104 4.40 14.85 6.55
C ILE A 104 5.50 15.85 6.17
N MET A 105 5.35 16.57 5.06
CA MET A 105 6.29 17.60 4.65
C MET A 105 6.43 18.70 5.71
N ASP A 106 5.31 19.17 6.28
CA ASP A 106 5.31 20.17 7.37
C ASP A 106 6.05 19.70 8.63
N LEU A 107 5.94 18.41 8.95
CA LEU A 107 6.49 17.83 10.18
C LEU A 107 7.89 17.25 10.00
N ALA A 108 8.33 17.03 8.77
CA ALA A 108 9.57 16.36 8.47
C ALA A 108 10.78 17.20 8.88
N ASP A 109 11.69 16.57 9.59
CA ASP A 109 13.02 17.10 9.95
C ASP A 109 14.15 16.40 9.17
N ARG A 110 13.78 15.58 8.17
CA ARG A 110 14.69 14.82 7.30
C ARG A 110 14.23 14.90 5.85
N GLU A 111 15.16 14.80 4.94
CA GLU A 111 14.93 14.88 3.51
C GLU A 111 14.08 13.71 2.98
N ASN A 112 13.44 13.94 1.84
CA ASN A 112 12.74 12.87 1.12
C ASN A 112 13.75 11.78 0.69
N GLY A 113 13.35 10.50 0.85
CA GLY A 113 14.22 9.37 0.58
C GLY A 113 15.15 8.97 1.74
N PHE A 114 15.12 9.68 2.87
CA PHE A 114 15.87 9.26 4.06
C PHE A 114 15.44 7.85 4.49
N VAL A 115 16.44 7.00 4.76
CA VAL A 115 16.23 5.64 5.30
C VAL A 115 16.79 5.60 6.71
N ARG A 116 15.94 5.32 7.68
CA ARG A 116 16.34 5.20 9.08
C ARG A 116 17.30 4.02 9.27
N LYS A 117 18.36 4.22 10.01
CA LYS A 117 19.27 3.13 10.41
C LYS A 117 18.49 2.06 11.18
N ASN A 118 18.65 0.81 10.81
CA ASN A 118 17.90 -0.33 11.36
C ASN A 118 16.37 -0.26 11.14
N ALA A 119 15.92 0.47 10.11
CA ALA A 119 14.51 0.44 9.71
C ALA A 119 14.10 -1.00 9.37
N ARG A 120 12.93 -1.40 9.84
CA ARG A 120 12.34 -2.68 9.42
C ARG A 120 11.93 -2.60 7.96
N PRO A 121 12.11 -3.67 7.18
CA PRO A 121 11.63 -3.72 5.82
C PRO A 121 10.10 -3.64 5.78
N PHE A 122 9.58 -3.20 4.67
CA PHE A 122 8.15 -3.24 4.38
C PHE A 122 7.94 -3.65 2.92
N GLU A 123 6.82 -4.33 2.68
CA GLU A 123 6.38 -4.70 1.34
C GLU A 123 5.05 -4.01 1.07
N SER A 124 4.93 -3.38 -0.10
CA SER A 124 3.63 -2.84 -0.54
C SER A 124 2.94 -3.88 -1.41
N ILE A 125 1.71 -4.22 -1.04
CA ILE A 125 0.90 -5.22 -1.72
C ILE A 125 -0.41 -4.62 -2.21
N VAL A 126 -0.94 -5.21 -3.27
CA VAL A 126 -2.31 -4.98 -3.77
C VAL A 126 -3.04 -6.31 -3.68
N PRO A 127 -4.32 -6.34 -3.28
CA PRO A 127 -5.09 -7.57 -3.21
C PRO A 127 -5.07 -8.37 -4.52
N LEU A 128 -4.88 -9.68 -4.43
CA LEU A 128 -4.79 -10.54 -5.63
C LEU A 128 -5.99 -10.38 -6.58
N PRO A 129 -7.25 -10.25 -6.12
CA PRO A 129 -8.36 -9.97 -7.01
C PRO A 129 -8.22 -8.65 -7.79
N GLU A 130 -7.59 -7.64 -7.20
CA GLU A 130 -7.33 -6.35 -7.85
C GLU A 130 -6.21 -6.46 -8.89
N VAL A 131 -5.17 -7.25 -8.60
CA VAL A 131 -4.12 -7.59 -9.57
C VAL A 131 -4.72 -8.32 -10.76
N ILE A 132 -5.53 -9.36 -10.53
CA ILE A 132 -6.24 -10.09 -11.58
C ILE A 132 -7.12 -9.14 -12.40
N SER A 133 -7.92 -8.32 -11.72
CA SER A 133 -8.79 -7.31 -12.34
C SER A 133 -8.03 -6.40 -13.30
N ALA A 134 -6.89 -5.85 -12.86
CA ALA A 134 -6.04 -5.00 -13.67
C ALA A 134 -5.48 -5.74 -14.90
N CYS A 135 -5.10 -7.02 -14.74
CA CYS A 135 -4.53 -7.83 -15.80
C CYS A 135 -5.55 -8.25 -16.86
N VAL A 136 -6.80 -8.55 -16.44
CA VAL A 136 -7.84 -9.01 -17.39
C VAL A 136 -8.75 -7.89 -17.89
N GLY A 137 -8.60 -6.66 -17.37
CA GLY A 137 -9.41 -5.51 -17.77
C GLY A 137 -10.89 -5.62 -17.36
N LYS A 138 -11.21 -6.33 -16.27
CA LYS A 138 -12.59 -6.53 -15.79
C LYS A 138 -12.70 -6.13 -14.32
N ALA A 139 -13.89 -5.66 -13.90
CA ALA A 139 -14.12 -5.30 -12.51
C ALA A 139 -13.89 -6.48 -11.55
N VAL A 140 -13.39 -6.20 -10.35
CA VAL A 140 -13.04 -7.19 -9.30
C VAL A 140 -14.19 -8.15 -8.99
N THR A 141 -15.43 -7.66 -9.03
CA THR A 141 -16.63 -8.43 -8.70
C THR A 141 -17.13 -9.37 -9.82
N THR A 142 -16.45 -9.41 -10.96
CA THR A 142 -16.88 -10.26 -12.10
C THR A 142 -16.54 -11.73 -11.85
N LYS A 143 -17.39 -12.63 -12.37
CA LYS A 143 -17.15 -14.08 -12.31
C LYS A 143 -15.80 -14.50 -12.91
N THR A 144 -15.29 -13.77 -13.89
CA THR A 144 -13.97 -14.04 -14.48
C THR A 144 -12.87 -13.81 -13.44
N VAL A 145 -12.89 -12.69 -12.71
CA VAL A 145 -11.89 -12.37 -11.69
C VAL A 145 -12.02 -13.30 -10.50
N THR A 146 -13.25 -13.53 -10.01
CA THR A 146 -13.47 -14.42 -8.86
C THR A 146 -13.08 -15.86 -9.16
N GLY A 147 -13.45 -16.36 -10.35
CA GLY A 147 -13.09 -17.72 -10.74
C GLY A 147 -11.58 -17.93 -10.92
N GLU A 148 -10.88 -16.95 -11.49
CA GLU A 148 -9.41 -17.04 -11.59
C GLU A 148 -8.73 -16.95 -10.21
N TYR A 149 -9.23 -16.08 -9.34
CA TYR A 149 -8.77 -15.98 -7.96
C TYR A 149 -8.92 -17.32 -7.20
N GLU A 150 -10.10 -17.92 -7.22
CA GLU A 150 -10.38 -19.21 -6.58
C GLU A 150 -9.50 -20.33 -7.15
N LYS A 151 -9.33 -20.38 -8.46
CA LYS A 151 -8.44 -21.32 -9.13
C LYS A 151 -7.00 -21.16 -8.66
N MET A 152 -6.48 -19.95 -8.59
CA MET A 152 -5.12 -19.68 -8.12
C MET A 152 -4.95 -20.11 -6.67
N LEU A 153 -5.90 -19.81 -5.78
CA LEU A 153 -5.84 -20.29 -4.39
C LEU A 153 -5.82 -21.81 -4.27
N GLN A 154 -6.60 -22.51 -5.08
CA GLN A 154 -6.64 -23.98 -5.08
C GLN A 154 -5.33 -24.62 -5.58
N LYS A 155 -4.67 -23.99 -6.54
CA LYS A 155 -3.50 -24.54 -7.21
C LYS A 155 -2.18 -24.11 -6.60
N LEU A 156 -2.12 -22.89 -6.10
CA LEU A 156 -0.88 -22.23 -5.68
C LEU A 156 -0.80 -21.97 -4.17
N GLY A 157 -1.93 -22.06 -3.43
CA GLY A 157 -1.95 -21.82 -2.00
C GLY A 157 -2.56 -20.47 -1.63
N ASN A 158 -2.18 -19.91 -0.48
CA ASN A 158 -2.79 -18.69 0.02
C ASN A 158 -2.36 -17.44 -0.76
N GLU A 159 -3.14 -16.36 -0.61
CA GLU A 159 -2.93 -15.10 -1.32
C GLU A 159 -1.56 -14.47 -1.06
N PHE A 160 -1.05 -14.55 0.18
CA PHE A 160 0.26 -14.00 0.51
C PHE A 160 1.39 -14.72 -0.18
N ASP A 161 1.36 -16.05 -0.23
CA ASP A 161 2.37 -16.84 -0.93
C ASP A 161 2.36 -16.52 -2.43
N ILE A 162 1.16 -16.41 -3.03
CA ILE A 162 1.00 -16.04 -4.44
C ILE A 162 1.56 -14.64 -4.72
N LEU A 163 1.25 -13.68 -3.89
CA LEU A 163 1.70 -12.30 -4.11
C LEU A 163 3.19 -12.11 -3.84
N ARG A 164 3.80 -12.91 -2.94
CA ARG A 164 5.13 -12.64 -2.41
C ARG A 164 6.19 -13.67 -2.78
N GLU A 165 5.87 -14.97 -2.73
CA GLU A 165 6.87 -16.02 -2.61
C GLU A 165 6.89 -16.99 -3.80
N ILE A 166 5.73 -17.43 -4.29
CA ILE A 166 5.63 -18.43 -5.35
C ILE A 166 6.39 -17.98 -6.60
N PRO A 167 7.23 -18.83 -7.19
CA PRO A 167 7.96 -18.49 -8.40
C PRO A 167 7.04 -18.00 -9.53
N ILE A 168 7.42 -16.94 -10.21
CA ILE A 168 6.62 -16.35 -11.31
C ILE A 168 6.31 -17.38 -12.40
N ALA A 169 7.25 -18.29 -12.69
CA ALA A 169 7.06 -19.35 -13.67
C ALA A 169 5.95 -20.34 -13.26
N ASP A 170 5.77 -20.59 -11.97
CA ASP A 170 4.71 -21.49 -11.48
C ASP A 170 3.36 -20.78 -11.50
N ILE A 171 3.34 -19.48 -11.19
CA ILE A 171 2.13 -18.66 -11.36
C ILE A 171 1.69 -18.63 -12.83
N GLU A 172 2.65 -18.50 -13.76
CA GLU A 172 2.34 -18.47 -15.20
C GLU A 172 1.76 -19.79 -15.72
N LYS A 173 2.23 -20.93 -15.22
CA LYS A 173 1.68 -22.25 -15.57
C LYS A 173 0.24 -22.44 -15.14
N GLU A 174 -0.11 -21.96 -13.94
CA GLU A 174 -1.42 -22.19 -13.33
C GLU A 174 -2.42 -21.05 -13.62
N SER A 175 -1.96 -19.90 -14.17
CA SER A 175 -2.84 -18.79 -14.49
C SER A 175 -2.59 -18.27 -15.93
N SER A 176 -2.02 -17.07 -16.07
CA SER A 176 -1.67 -16.51 -17.37
C SER A 176 -0.39 -15.69 -17.31
N HIS A 177 0.28 -15.54 -18.47
CA HIS A 177 1.45 -14.67 -18.61
C HIS A 177 1.18 -13.24 -18.12
N MET A 178 0.00 -12.69 -18.39
CA MET A 178 -0.37 -11.33 -17.99
C MET A 178 -0.47 -11.20 -16.47
N ILE A 179 -1.09 -12.17 -15.78
CA ILE A 179 -1.21 -12.16 -14.31
C ILE A 179 0.16 -12.38 -13.66
N ALA A 180 0.94 -13.32 -14.14
CA ALA A 180 2.31 -13.56 -13.68
C ALA A 180 3.19 -12.30 -13.85
N SER A 181 3.07 -11.60 -14.99
CA SER A 181 3.76 -10.35 -15.24
C SER A 181 3.29 -9.23 -14.29
N GLY A 182 1.99 -9.15 -14.01
CA GLY A 182 1.42 -8.19 -13.05
C GLY A 182 1.97 -8.41 -11.64
N ILE A 183 2.00 -9.66 -11.17
CA ILE A 183 2.57 -10.01 -9.85
C ILE A 183 4.07 -9.70 -9.81
N ARG A 184 4.82 -10.01 -10.87
CA ARG A 184 6.25 -9.67 -10.96
C ARG A 184 6.47 -8.15 -10.83
N LYS A 185 5.71 -7.35 -11.56
CA LYS A 185 5.78 -5.88 -11.48
C LYS A 185 5.47 -5.38 -10.07
N LEU A 186 4.44 -5.94 -9.44
CA LEU A 186 4.09 -5.59 -8.07
C LEU A 186 5.25 -5.87 -7.10
N ARG A 187 5.83 -7.08 -7.16
CA ARG A 187 6.99 -7.47 -6.34
C ARG A 187 8.21 -6.57 -6.55
N ASN A 188 8.45 -6.15 -7.78
CA ASN A 188 9.55 -5.25 -8.15
C ASN A 188 9.23 -3.77 -7.91
N ARG A 189 8.01 -3.44 -7.47
CA ARG A 189 7.52 -2.06 -7.36
C ARG A 189 7.54 -1.29 -8.70
N GLU A 190 7.42 -1.99 -9.81
CA GLU A 190 7.32 -1.45 -11.16
C GLU A 190 5.87 -1.09 -11.47
N VAL A 191 5.29 -0.20 -10.66
CA VAL A 191 3.89 0.20 -10.73
C VAL A 191 3.74 1.70 -10.91
N ILE A 192 2.64 2.14 -11.53
CA ILE A 192 2.30 3.55 -11.64
C ILE A 192 1.27 3.87 -10.56
N CYS A 193 1.63 4.74 -9.64
CA CYS A 193 0.73 5.18 -8.57
C CYS A 193 0.01 6.47 -8.99
N LYS A 194 -1.32 6.45 -8.96
CA LYS A 194 -2.15 7.65 -9.09
C LYS A 194 -2.66 7.97 -7.68
N PRO A 195 -2.17 9.07 -7.06
CA PRO A 195 -2.49 9.35 -5.67
C PRO A 195 -3.96 9.72 -5.47
N GLY A 196 -4.50 9.29 -4.32
CA GLY A 196 -5.82 9.72 -3.90
C GLY A 196 -5.79 11.12 -3.27
N PHE A 197 -6.92 11.81 -3.30
CA PHE A 197 -7.06 13.17 -2.80
C PHE A 197 -8.52 13.51 -2.47
N ASP A 198 -8.73 14.34 -1.49
CA ASP A 198 -10.04 14.93 -1.12
C ASP A 198 -11.22 13.94 -1.12
N GLY A 199 -10.98 12.73 -0.58
CA GLY A 199 -11.97 11.67 -0.48
C GLY A 199 -12.05 10.73 -1.70
N GLU A 200 -11.28 10.93 -2.76
CA GLU A 200 -11.11 10.00 -3.86
C GLU A 200 -9.93 9.05 -3.58
N TYR A 201 -10.17 7.75 -3.73
CA TYR A 201 -9.12 6.75 -3.60
C TYR A 201 -8.13 6.85 -4.76
N GLY A 202 -6.86 6.66 -4.46
CA GLY A 202 -5.84 6.47 -5.46
C GLY A 202 -5.95 5.11 -6.16
N LYS A 203 -5.10 4.91 -7.16
CA LYS A 203 -5.07 3.66 -7.94
C LYS A 203 -3.65 3.25 -8.24
N ILE A 204 -3.40 1.96 -8.13
CA ILE A 204 -2.16 1.33 -8.56
C ILE A 204 -2.39 0.70 -9.94
N CYS A 205 -1.63 1.16 -10.91
CA CYS A 205 -1.70 0.66 -12.29
C CYS A 205 -0.48 -0.22 -12.56
N LEU A 206 -0.73 -1.45 -12.98
CA LEU A 206 0.32 -2.43 -13.34
C LEU A 206 0.74 -2.32 -14.82
N PHE A 207 -0.13 -1.73 -15.63
CA PHE A 207 0.06 -1.56 -17.09
C PHE A 207 -0.46 -0.21 -17.55
#